data_c4c02fed854cde86b27f76c00034293f
#
_entry.id   c4c02fed854cde86b27f76c00034293f
#
_cell.length_a   1.000
_cell.length_b   1.000
_cell.length_c   1.000
_cell.angle_alpha   90.00
_cell.angle_beta   90.00
_cell.angle_gamma   90.00
#
_symmetry.space_group_name_H-M   'P 1'
#
loop_
_entity.id
_entity.type
_entity.pdbx_description
1 polymer ?
#
loop_
_entity_poly.entity_id
_entity_poly.type
_entity_poly.pdbx_seq_one_letter_code
_entity_poly.pdbx_strand_id
1 'polypeptide(L)'
;SAYVQAPVCGPSRASYYTGRTVFSHGSTWNQIPLPIGELTIGDYLRQSGIRTGVVGKTHMRPDIDGMNRLGISKDTEIGLTVSEPGFDPYERDDGLHPNNHIKNSTKKLSYNDWLNKLGYEGDNPWDSWANSSEDENGNILSGWRLRNSNKPARVKEEHSETAFMTNRSMEFIQESGEKPWFLHLS
;
A
#
# COMPACT_ATOMS: atom_id res chain seq x y z
N SER A 1 -26.52 -2.75 -0.10
CA SER A 1 -25.55 -3.68 -0.74
C SER A 1 -24.47 -2.87 -1.44
N ALA A 2 -23.23 -3.31 -1.39
CA ALA A 2 -22.08 -2.72 -2.08
C ALA A 2 -21.49 -3.74 -3.06
N TYR A 3 -21.13 -3.28 -4.25
CA TYR A 3 -20.56 -4.12 -5.30
C TYR A 3 -19.28 -3.49 -5.84
N VAL A 4 -18.24 -4.31 -6.01
CA VAL A 4 -17.01 -3.89 -6.65
C VAL A 4 -17.15 -3.96 -8.18
N GLN A 5 -16.45 -3.10 -8.90
CA GLN A 5 -16.45 -3.08 -10.37
C GLN A 5 -15.72 -4.29 -10.98
N ALA A 6 -14.77 -4.86 -10.24
CA ALA A 6 -14.06 -6.09 -10.61
C ALA A 6 -13.62 -6.83 -9.34
N PRO A 7 -13.65 -8.18 -9.33
CA PRO A 7 -13.23 -8.98 -8.18
C PRO A 7 -11.70 -9.18 -8.12
N VAL A 8 -10.94 -8.20 -8.59
CA VAL A 8 -9.47 -8.16 -8.62
C VAL A 8 -8.98 -6.83 -8.08
N CYS A 9 -7.96 -6.83 -7.22
CA CYS A 9 -7.57 -5.67 -6.42
C CYS A 9 -7.17 -4.45 -7.25
N GLY A 10 -6.32 -4.56 -8.26
CA GLY A 10 -5.92 -3.43 -9.08
C GLY A 10 -7.09 -2.73 -9.79
N PRO A 11 -7.87 -3.43 -10.63
CA PRO A 11 -9.04 -2.84 -11.30
C PRO A 11 -10.08 -2.27 -10.34
N SER A 12 -10.36 -2.98 -9.23
CA SER A 12 -11.30 -2.52 -8.21
C SER A 12 -10.83 -1.23 -7.55
N ARG A 13 -9.55 -1.15 -7.20
CA ARG A 13 -8.95 0.04 -6.60
C ARG A 13 -8.88 1.20 -7.58
N ALA A 14 -8.50 0.96 -8.83
CA ALA A 14 -8.53 1.97 -9.88
C ALA A 14 -9.92 2.59 -10.04
N SER A 15 -10.98 1.76 -10.06
CA SER A 15 -12.35 2.23 -10.07
C SER A 15 -12.72 3.04 -8.81
N TYR A 16 -12.25 2.61 -7.64
CA TYR A 16 -12.46 3.33 -6.39
C TYR A 16 -11.79 4.71 -6.40
N TYR A 17 -10.53 4.80 -6.87
CA TYR A 17 -9.80 6.06 -6.90
C TYR A 17 -10.31 7.03 -7.96
N THR A 18 -10.79 6.55 -9.11
CA THR A 18 -11.23 7.39 -10.23
C THR A 18 -12.74 7.67 -10.21
N GLY A 19 -13.53 6.89 -9.48
CA GLY A 19 -14.99 6.89 -9.57
C GLY A 19 -15.52 6.38 -10.91
N ARG A 20 -14.69 5.68 -11.72
CA ARG A 20 -15.02 5.23 -13.07
C ARG A 20 -15.09 3.70 -13.17
N THR A 21 -15.78 3.21 -14.18
CA THR A 21 -15.83 1.78 -14.48
C THR A 21 -14.51 1.28 -15.05
N VAL A 22 -14.22 -0.02 -14.90
CA VAL A 22 -13.01 -0.65 -15.45
C VAL A 22 -12.88 -0.41 -16.95
N PHE A 23 -13.98 -0.45 -17.67
CA PHE A 23 -13.99 -0.15 -19.11
C PHE A 23 -13.52 1.28 -19.42
N SER A 24 -13.89 2.24 -18.58
CA SER A 24 -13.57 3.66 -18.79
C SER A 24 -12.11 4.00 -18.49
N HIS A 25 -11.54 3.48 -17.40
CA HIS A 25 -10.16 3.80 -17.01
C HIS A 25 -9.11 2.82 -17.59
N GLY A 26 -9.53 1.69 -18.15
CA GLY A 26 -8.66 0.76 -18.88
C GLY A 26 -7.70 -0.11 -18.05
N SER A 27 -7.59 0.11 -16.74
CA SER A 27 -6.79 -0.74 -15.85
C SER A 27 -7.57 -2.03 -15.53
N THR A 28 -7.44 -3.03 -16.40
CA THR A 28 -8.27 -4.25 -16.39
C THR A 28 -7.69 -5.40 -15.58
N TRP A 29 -6.44 -5.29 -15.13
CA TRP A 29 -5.75 -6.31 -14.34
C TRP A 29 -4.67 -5.70 -13.44
N ASN A 30 -4.17 -6.44 -12.45
CA ASN A 30 -3.18 -5.98 -11.47
C ASN A 30 -1.86 -5.45 -12.07
N GLN A 31 -1.52 -5.86 -13.28
CA GLN A 31 -0.28 -5.45 -13.95
C GLN A 31 -0.50 -4.30 -14.94
N ILE A 32 -1.73 -3.90 -15.17
CA ILE A 32 -2.07 -2.81 -16.09
C ILE A 32 -2.19 -1.52 -15.26
N PRO A 33 -1.30 -0.54 -15.49
CA PRO A 33 -1.32 0.71 -14.74
C PRO A 33 -2.57 1.53 -15.04
N LEU A 34 -2.92 2.41 -14.11
CA LEU A 34 -3.82 3.50 -14.40
C LEU A 34 -3.06 4.50 -15.30
N PRO A 35 -3.60 4.90 -16.48
CA PRO A 35 -2.91 5.83 -17.37
C PRO A 35 -2.61 7.15 -16.65
N ILE A 36 -1.40 7.70 -16.85
CA ILE A 36 -1.04 9.01 -16.34
C ILE A 36 -1.95 10.07 -16.97
N GLY A 37 -2.53 10.93 -16.18
CA GLY A 37 -3.54 11.90 -16.62
C GLY A 37 -4.98 11.45 -16.32
N GLU A 38 -5.20 10.22 -15.92
CA GLU A 38 -6.47 9.80 -15.33
C GLU A 38 -6.55 10.35 -13.91
N LEU A 39 -7.40 11.36 -13.71
CA LEU A 39 -7.52 12.04 -12.41
C LEU A 39 -8.20 11.15 -11.38
N THR A 40 -7.68 11.19 -10.18
CA THR A 40 -8.15 10.42 -9.04
C THR A 40 -8.69 11.33 -7.92
N ILE A 41 -9.32 10.73 -6.93
CA ILE A 41 -9.77 11.46 -5.74
C ILE A 41 -8.59 12.20 -5.06
N GLY A 42 -7.40 11.61 -5.06
CA GLY A 42 -6.20 12.25 -4.49
C GLY A 42 -5.84 13.54 -5.22
N ASP A 43 -5.93 13.54 -6.56
CA ASP A 43 -5.65 14.72 -7.37
C ASP A 43 -6.65 15.86 -7.13
N TYR A 44 -7.95 15.54 -7.10
CA TYR A 44 -9.00 16.53 -6.83
C TYR A 44 -8.87 17.15 -5.42
N LEU A 45 -8.57 16.33 -4.42
CA LEU A 45 -8.40 16.82 -3.05
C LEU A 45 -7.18 17.72 -2.92
N ARG A 46 -6.06 17.35 -3.54
CA ARG A 46 -4.83 18.18 -3.56
C ARG A 46 -5.05 19.52 -4.26
N GLN A 47 -5.77 19.53 -5.38
CA GLN A 47 -6.15 20.79 -6.07
C GLN A 47 -6.97 21.73 -5.15
N SER A 48 -7.70 21.15 -4.20
CA SER A 48 -8.47 21.89 -3.19
C SER A 48 -7.65 22.29 -1.94
N GLY A 49 -6.32 22.06 -1.96
CA GLY A 49 -5.43 22.38 -0.84
C GLY A 49 -5.50 21.41 0.34
N ILE A 50 -6.08 20.23 0.15
CA ILE A 50 -6.18 19.19 1.17
C ILE A 50 -4.91 18.33 1.12
N ARG A 51 -4.24 18.16 2.27
CA ARG A 51 -3.14 17.20 2.41
C ARG A 51 -3.68 15.79 2.22
N THR A 52 -3.17 15.05 1.24
CA THR A 52 -3.60 13.68 0.97
C THR A 52 -2.48 12.69 1.29
N GLY A 53 -2.79 11.62 2.00
CA GLY A 53 -1.83 10.58 2.32
C GLY A 53 -2.39 9.18 2.10
N VAL A 54 -1.49 8.22 1.87
CA VAL A 54 -1.83 6.80 1.91
C VAL A 54 -0.94 6.08 2.92
N VAL A 55 -1.58 5.24 3.73
CA VAL A 55 -0.94 4.25 4.60
C VAL A 55 -1.43 2.87 4.18
N GLY A 56 -0.49 2.00 3.87
CA GLY A 56 -0.76 0.64 3.42
C GLY A 56 -0.79 0.46 1.90
N LYS A 57 -1.72 -0.32 1.41
CA LYS A 57 -1.70 -0.83 0.03
C LYS A 57 -2.51 0.01 -0.94
N THR A 58 -1.93 0.39 -2.08
CA THR A 58 -2.69 0.90 -3.24
C THR A 58 -2.82 -0.14 -4.34
N HIS A 59 -1.87 -1.05 -4.46
CA HIS A 59 -1.75 -2.01 -5.57
C HIS A 59 -1.74 -1.33 -6.95
N MET A 60 -1.32 -0.07 -7.00
CA MET A 60 -1.15 0.64 -8.24
C MET A 60 0.27 0.45 -8.78
N ARG A 61 0.38 0.36 -10.10
CA ARG A 61 1.65 0.40 -10.80
C ARG A 61 1.78 1.73 -11.53
N PRO A 62 2.99 2.32 -11.56
CA PRO A 62 3.20 3.53 -12.34
C PRO A 62 3.05 3.25 -13.84
N ASP A 63 2.42 4.16 -14.55
CA ASP A 63 2.42 4.20 -16.02
C ASP A 63 3.78 4.73 -16.51
N ILE A 64 4.77 3.85 -16.55
CA ILE A 64 6.15 4.19 -16.91
C ILE A 64 6.22 4.79 -18.32
N ASP A 65 5.46 4.25 -19.26
CA ASP A 65 5.47 4.74 -20.64
C ASP A 65 4.87 6.15 -20.74
N GLY A 66 3.76 6.40 -20.03
CA GLY A 66 3.16 7.71 -19.92
C GLY A 66 4.08 8.72 -19.22
N MET A 67 4.74 8.31 -18.13
CA MET A 67 5.71 9.13 -17.40
C MET A 67 6.89 9.51 -18.27
N ASN A 68 7.49 8.55 -18.99
CA ASN A 68 8.60 8.78 -19.91
C ASN A 68 8.22 9.76 -21.03
N ARG A 69 7.02 9.61 -21.59
CA ARG A 69 6.49 10.53 -22.62
C ARG A 69 6.39 11.98 -22.11
N LEU A 70 6.10 12.16 -20.84
CA LEU A 70 5.96 13.46 -20.19
C LEU A 70 7.24 13.96 -19.53
N GLY A 71 8.34 13.21 -19.60
CA GLY A 71 9.61 13.56 -18.94
C GLY A 71 9.54 13.49 -17.41
N ILE A 72 8.62 12.72 -16.85
CA ILE A 72 8.45 12.57 -15.39
C ILE A 72 9.27 11.35 -14.94
N SER A 73 10.24 11.57 -14.04
CA SER A 73 10.93 10.46 -13.38
C SER A 73 10.12 9.93 -12.20
N LYS A 74 10.03 8.60 -12.09
CA LYS A 74 9.36 7.90 -10.98
C LYS A 74 9.94 8.23 -9.60
N ASP A 75 11.19 8.70 -9.54
CA ASP A 75 11.89 9.00 -8.29
C ASP A 75 11.71 10.46 -7.84
N THR A 76 10.95 11.24 -8.59
CA THR A 76 10.57 12.60 -8.23
C THR A 76 9.30 12.61 -7.37
N GLU A 77 9.07 13.71 -6.64
CA GLU A 77 7.84 13.89 -5.86
C GLU A 77 6.58 13.78 -6.74
N ILE A 78 6.60 14.40 -7.92
CA ILE A 78 5.49 14.28 -8.89
C ILE A 78 5.34 12.82 -9.34
N GLY A 79 6.44 12.16 -9.70
CA GLY A 79 6.40 10.76 -10.15
C GLY A 79 5.85 9.82 -9.10
N LEU A 80 6.22 10.02 -7.85
CA LEU A 80 5.66 9.25 -6.72
C LEU A 80 4.16 9.49 -6.56
N THR A 81 3.75 10.75 -6.56
CA THR A 81 2.35 11.14 -6.37
C THR A 81 1.44 10.58 -7.46
N VAL A 82 1.83 10.69 -8.73
CA VAL A 82 1.01 10.17 -9.85
C VAL A 82 1.00 8.64 -9.90
N SER A 83 2.00 7.99 -9.31
CA SER A 83 2.04 6.52 -9.19
C SER A 83 1.16 5.99 -8.07
N GLU A 84 0.81 6.84 -7.11
CA GLU A 84 0.03 6.48 -5.90
C GLU A 84 -1.33 7.22 -5.87
N PRO A 85 -2.13 7.10 -6.90
CA PRO A 85 -3.39 7.81 -7.25
C PRO A 85 -3.55 9.20 -6.61
N GLY A 86 -2.54 10.08 -6.79
CA GLY A 86 -2.58 11.44 -6.27
C GLY A 86 -2.32 11.59 -4.78
N PHE A 87 -1.97 10.49 -4.07
CA PHE A 87 -1.65 10.52 -2.65
C PHE A 87 -0.14 10.63 -2.41
N ASP A 88 0.24 11.27 -1.31
CA ASP A 88 1.57 11.13 -0.74
C ASP A 88 1.71 9.72 -0.13
N PRO A 89 2.70 8.92 -0.56
CA PRO A 89 2.95 7.60 0.01
C PRO A 89 3.60 7.73 1.41
N TYR A 90 2.81 8.12 2.40
CA TYR A 90 3.29 8.35 3.76
C TYR A 90 3.86 7.07 4.40
N GLU A 91 3.13 5.95 4.27
CA GLU A 91 3.62 4.62 4.65
C GLU A 91 3.07 3.58 3.68
N ARG A 92 3.81 3.37 2.59
CA ARG A 92 3.37 2.50 1.51
C ARG A 92 3.84 1.06 1.75
N ASP A 93 2.90 0.13 1.83
CA ASP A 93 3.18 -1.29 1.95
C ASP A 93 2.18 -2.15 1.17
N ASP A 94 2.68 -3.00 0.28
CA ASP A 94 1.91 -4.02 -0.44
C ASP A 94 2.12 -5.43 0.14
N GLY A 95 2.85 -5.54 1.23
CA GLY A 95 3.10 -6.75 2.01
C GLY A 95 4.42 -7.43 1.68
N LEU A 96 4.63 -7.99 0.52
CA LEU A 96 5.67 -9.01 0.31
C LEU A 96 7.06 -8.53 -0.07
N HIS A 97 7.15 -7.48 -0.85
CA HIS A 97 8.40 -7.10 -1.48
C HIS A 97 8.60 -5.59 -1.48
N PRO A 98 9.87 -5.14 -1.43
CA PRO A 98 10.19 -3.77 -1.76
C PRO A 98 9.53 -3.45 -3.10
N ASN A 99 8.58 -2.55 -3.09
CA ASN A 99 7.92 -2.16 -4.32
C ASN A 99 8.88 -1.24 -5.09
N ASN A 100 9.44 -1.73 -6.21
CA ASN A 100 10.36 -0.98 -7.05
C ASN A 100 9.76 0.31 -7.65
N HIS A 101 8.54 0.65 -7.29
CA HIS A 101 7.80 1.79 -7.80
C HIS A 101 7.75 2.97 -6.84
N ILE A 102 8.22 2.81 -5.60
CA ILE A 102 8.23 3.86 -4.58
C ILE A 102 9.65 4.24 -4.16
N LYS A 103 9.77 5.42 -3.57
CA LYS A 103 11.04 6.09 -3.23
C LYS A 103 12.05 5.24 -2.45
N ASN A 104 11.58 4.28 -1.66
CA ASN A 104 12.42 3.41 -0.84
C ASN A 104 12.52 1.98 -1.39
N SER A 105 12.29 1.79 -2.68
CA SER A 105 12.16 0.50 -3.35
C SER A 105 13.35 -0.44 -3.23
N THR A 106 14.54 0.07 -2.93
CA THR A 106 15.75 -0.72 -2.70
C THR A 106 15.97 -1.10 -1.24
N LYS A 107 15.12 -0.59 -0.34
CA LYS A 107 15.19 -0.86 1.09
C LYS A 107 14.18 -1.92 1.49
N LYS A 108 14.42 -2.56 2.61
CA LYS A 108 13.41 -3.39 3.28
C LYS A 108 12.16 -2.55 3.54
N LEU A 109 10.99 -3.20 3.56
CA LEU A 109 9.76 -2.55 4.01
C LEU A 109 9.97 -1.97 5.41
N SER A 110 9.40 -0.79 5.67
CA SER A 110 9.54 -0.13 6.99
C SER A 110 9.01 -1.00 8.12
N TYR A 111 7.95 -1.76 7.86
CA TYR A 111 7.45 -2.74 8.82
C TYR A 111 8.47 -3.83 9.14
N ASN A 112 9.18 -4.37 8.15
CA ASN A 112 10.25 -5.33 8.36
C ASN A 112 11.41 -4.74 9.19
N ASP A 113 11.81 -3.50 8.89
CA ASP A 113 12.83 -2.81 9.65
C ASP A 113 12.39 -2.55 11.11
N TRP A 114 11.11 -2.24 11.31
CA TRP A 114 10.54 -2.05 12.63
C TRP A 114 10.48 -3.37 13.41
N LEU A 115 10.05 -4.48 12.80
CA LEU A 115 10.07 -5.81 13.39
C LEU A 115 11.48 -6.25 13.78
N ASN A 116 12.47 -6.02 12.92
CA ASN A 116 13.87 -6.32 13.24
C ASN A 116 14.36 -5.54 14.47
N LYS A 117 14.00 -4.26 14.60
CA LYS A 117 14.31 -3.45 15.80
C LYS A 117 13.67 -3.97 17.08
N LEU A 118 12.54 -4.66 16.96
CA LEU A 118 11.84 -5.31 18.08
C LEU A 118 12.39 -6.72 18.39
N GLY A 119 13.39 -7.20 17.63
CA GLY A 119 14.03 -8.49 17.85
C GLY A 119 13.42 -9.65 17.05
N TYR A 120 12.54 -9.38 16.10
CA TYR A 120 12.07 -10.40 15.15
C TYR A 120 13.12 -10.58 14.05
N GLU A 121 13.92 -11.63 14.15
CA GLU A 121 15.05 -11.88 13.25
C GLU A 121 14.64 -12.37 11.86
N GLY A 122 15.51 -12.10 10.88
CA GLY A 122 15.40 -12.59 9.51
C GLY A 122 15.43 -11.49 8.47
N ASP A 123 15.59 -11.88 7.21
CA ASP A 123 15.61 -10.95 6.07
C ASP A 123 14.23 -10.42 5.73
N ASN A 124 13.19 -11.21 6.01
CA ASN A 124 11.80 -10.83 5.80
C ASN A 124 10.95 -11.23 7.02
N PRO A 125 11.02 -10.48 8.14
CA PRO A 125 10.23 -10.75 9.34
C PRO A 125 8.72 -10.76 9.10
N TRP A 126 8.24 -10.00 8.11
CA TRP A 126 6.85 -10.07 7.72
C TRP A 126 6.43 -11.50 7.36
N ASP A 127 7.19 -12.20 6.52
CA ASP A 127 6.85 -13.56 6.11
C ASP A 127 7.12 -14.59 7.21
N SER A 128 8.25 -14.44 7.92
CA SER A 128 8.67 -15.42 8.93
C SER A 128 7.94 -15.32 10.25
N TRP A 129 7.35 -14.16 10.58
CA TRP A 129 6.68 -13.91 11.88
C TRP A 129 5.23 -13.48 11.72
N ALA A 130 4.96 -12.41 10.96
CA ALA A 130 3.60 -11.87 10.83
C ALA A 130 2.71 -12.75 9.95
N ASN A 131 3.26 -13.31 8.86
CA ASN A 131 2.56 -14.22 7.95
C ASN A 131 2.88 -15.70 8.22
N SER A 132 3.11 -16.06 9.47
CA SER A 132 3.37 -17.44 9.87
C SER A 132 2.74 -17.75 11.22
N SER A 133 2.50 -19.03 11.46
CA SER A 133 2.01 -19.57 12.73
C SER A 133 2.91 -20.73 13.17
N GLU A 134 2.60 -21.32 14.32
CA GLU A 134 3.34 -22.46 14.86
C GLU A 134 2.35 -23.56 15.23
N ASP A 135 2.72 -24.82 15.01
CA ASP A 135 1.94 -25.97 15.47
C ASP A 135 2.35 -26.41 16.89
N GLU A 136 1.67 -27.40 17.43
CA GLU A 136 1.89 -27.94 18.78
C GLU A 136 3.29 -28.55 18.96
N ASN A 137 3.98 -28.87 17.88
CA ASN A 137 5.32 -29.46 17.87
C ASN A 137 6.41 -28.40 17.61
N GLY A 138 6.05 -27.12 17.50
CA GLY A 138 7.00 -26.04 17.23
C GLY A 138 7.36 -25.88 15.75
N ASN A 139 6.64 -26.55 14.82
CA ASN A 139 6.92 -26.39 13.39
C ASN A 139 6.28 -25.08 12.87
N ILE A 140 7.04 -24.33 12.09
CA ILE A 140 6.57 -23.10 11.46
C ILE A 140 5.65 -23.42 10.29
N LEU A 141 4.47 -22.83 10.31
CA LEU A 141 3.43 -22.99 9.31
C LEU A 141 3.26 -21.69 8.53
N SER A 142 3.25 -21.78 7.21
CA SER A 142 3.07 -20.61 6.33
C SER A 142 1.64 -20.09 6.35
N GLY A 143 1.46 -18.79 6.52
CA GLY A 143 0.17 -18.07 6.43
C GLY A 143 -0.41 -18.03 5.01
N TRP A 144 0.39 -18.35 4.00
CA TRP A 144 -0.08 -18.50 2.61
C TRP A 144 -1.01 -19.69 2.39
N ARG A 145 -1.09 -20.57 3.36
CA ARG A 145 -1.94 -21.76 3.26
C ARG A 145 -3.23 -21.55 4.04
N LEU A 146 -4.35 -21.47 3.34
CA LEU A 146 -5.68 -21.27 3.92
C LEU A 146 -5.99 -22.22 5.08
N ARG A 147 -5.50 -23.46 5.05
CA ARG A 147 -5.66 -24.43 6.15
C ARG A 147 -5.05 -23.98 7.49
N ASN A 148 -4.17 -22.99 7.46
CA ASN A 148 -3.51 -22.46 8.66
C ASN A 148 -4.14 -21.14 9.15
N SER A 149 -5.19 -20.65 8.48
CA SER A 149 -5.80 -19.33 8.78
C SER A 149 -6.47 -19.24 10.15
N ASN A 150 -6.75 -20.35 10.78
CA ASN A 150 -7.32 -20.41 12.14
C ASN A 150 -6.27 -20.39 13.26
N LYS A 151 -4.98 -20.30 12.91
CA LYS A 151 -3.89 -20.27 13.88
C LYS A 151 -3.42 -18.82 14.09
N PRO A 152 -3.05 -18.44 15.33
CA PRO A 152 -2.51 -17.10 15.59
C PRO A 152 -1.18 -16.92 14.87
N ALA A 153 -0.90 -15.68 14.46
CA ALA A 153 0.41 -15.30 13.96
C ALA A 153 1.47 -15.40 15.07
N ARG A 154 2.72 -15.61 14.68
CA ARG A 154 3.86 -15.68 15.62
C ARG A 154 4.28 -14.30 16.14
N VAL A 155 3.90 -13.23 15.46
CA VAL A 155 4.11 -11.86 15.93
C VAL A 155 3.10 -11.54 17.03
N LYS A 156 3.48 -10.72 18.01
CA LYS A 156 2.55 -10.22 19.02
C LYS A 156 1.50 -9.32 18.39
N GLU A 157 0.32 -9.23 19.00
CA GLU A 157 -0.80 -8.40 18.50
C GLU A 157 -0.39 -6.93 18.34
N GLU A 158 0.26 -6.36 19.36
CA GLU A 158 0.77 -4.98 19.35
C GLU A 158 1.87 -4.73 18.31
N HIS A 159 2.46 -5.79 17.77
CA HIS A 159 3.48 -5.75 16.72
C HIS A 159 2.94 -6.21 15.36
N SER A 160 1.65 -6.41 15.24
CA SER A 160 1.02 -6.77 13.97
C SER A 160 1.15 -5.65 12.94
N GLU A 161 1.07 -5.99 11.66
CA GLU A 161 1.04 -5.02 10.57
C GLU A 161 -0.12 -4.03 10.73
N THR A 162 -1.29 -4.51 11.18
CA THR A 162 -2.44 -3.65 11.48
C THR A 162 -2.11 -2.61 12.56
N ALA A 163 -1.45 -3.02 13.65
CA ALA A 163 -1.05 -2.09 14.71
C ALA A 163 -0.02 -1.07 14.21
N PHE A 164 0.98 -1.52 13.42
CA PHE A 164 1.97 -0.65 12.81
C PHE A 164 1.32 0.40 11.90
N MET A 165 0.49 -0.04 10.94
CA MET A 165 -0.18 0.88 10.01
C MET A 165 -1.13 1.85 10.73
N THR A 166 -1.79 1.39 11.79
CA THR A 166 -2.62 2.26 12.63
C THR A 166 -1.79 3.36 13.29
N ASN A 167 -0.64 3.02 13.86
CA ASN A 167 0.27 4.00 14.46
C ASN A 167 0.78 5.00 13.42
N ARG A 168 1.17 4.55 12.24
CA ARG A 168 1.58 5.43 11.14
C ARG A 168 0.46 6.38 10.71
N SER A 169 -0.78 5.88 10.70
CA SER A 169 -1.96 6.70 10.41
C SER A 169 -2.19 7.77 11.48
N MET A 170 -2.04 7.43 12.74
CA MET A 170 -2.14 8.38 13.85
C MET A 170 -1.06 9.47 13.78
N GLU A 171 0.17 9.10 13.42
CA GLU A 171 1.27 10.06 13.21
C GLU A 171 0.93 11.03 12.06
N PHE A 172 0.43 10.54 10.92
CA PHE A 172 -0.01 11.40 9.82
C PHE A 172 -1.07 12.42 10.27
N ILE A 173 -2.06 11.98 11.06
CA ILE A 173 -3.12 12.83 11.58
C ILE A 173 -2.54 13.90 12.51
N GLN A 174 -1.67 13.50 13.43
CA GLN A 174 -1.01 14.43 14.36
C GLN A 174 -0.15 15.47 13.64
N GLU A 175 0.64 15.05 12.64
CA GLU A 175 1.46 15.95 11.84
C GLU A 175 0.62 16.91 10.97
N SER A 176 -0.58 16.52 10.59
CA SER A 176 -1.48 17.37 9.81
C SER A 176 -2.05 18.52 10.64
N GLY A 177 -2.17 18.35 11.95
CA GLY A 177 -2.68 19.35 12.88
C GLY A 177 -4.08 19.81 12.51
N GLU A 178 -4.28 21.13 12.44
CA GLU A 178 -5.57 21.74 12.07
C GLU A 178 -5.76 21.93 10.54
N LYS A 179 -4.76 21.60 9.73
CA LYS A 179 -4.88 21.69 8.27
C LYS A 179 -5.82 20.59 7.76
N PRO A 180 -6.62 20.88 6.72
CA PRO A 180 -7.49 19.85 6.14
C PRO A 180 -6.65 18.69 5.57
N TRP A 181 -7.03 17.49 5.91
CA TRP A 181 -6.35 16.28 5.44
C TRP A 181 -7.34 15.19 5.01
N PHE A 182 -6.85 14.31 4.17
CA PHE A 182 -7.51 13.06 3.78
C PHE A 182 -6.49 11.93 3.84
N LEU A 183 -6.80 10.88 4.56
CA LEU A 183 -5.96 9.71 4.69
C LEU A 183 -6.68 8.47 4.14
N HIS A 184 -6.04 7.80 3.19
CA HIS A 184 -6.45 6.47 2.75
C HIS A 184 -5.66 5.43 3.52
N LEU A 185 -6.30 4.74 4.47
CA LEU A 185 -5.75 3.61 5.20
C LEU A 185 -6.29 2.31 4.57
N SER A 186 -5.41 1.40 4.14
CA SER A 186 -5.79 0.18 3.43
C SER A 186 -4.89 -1.02 3.74
#